data_db5f37ab70d61a316809a48b34371f30
#
_entry.id   db5f37ab70d61a316809a48b34371f30
#
_cell.length_a   1.000
_cell.length_b   1.000
_cell.length_c   1.000
_cell.angle_alpha   90.00
_cell.angle_beta   90.00
_cell.angle_gamma   90.00
#
_symmetry.space_group_name_H-M   'P 1'
#
loop_
_entity.id
_entity.type
_entity.pdbx_description
1 polymer ?
#
loop_
_entity_poly.entity_id
_entity_poly.type
_entity_poly.pdbx_seq_one_letter_code
_entity_poly.pdbx_strand_id
1 'polypeptide(L)'
;MRGMGFRSAMSRALVLTVLAVLVGAVCALLWANLTVLPVWTVMADGHAEATDTAHTEFFSANFWFSVLAVGGGLAIGIAAWVRLRTAGWPVALITAGLAVIGGLTCWWLGEVIGPGPFPERLAAAVPGDEVPIALRLSTPSALAIWVFTAVAVPLFAASLGPEVARA
;
A
#
# COMPACT_ATOMS: atom_id res chain seq x y z
N MET A 1 9.82 12.82 37.21
CA MET A 1 8.75 13.24 36.28
C MET A 1 9.04 12.98 34.78
N ARG A 2 10.25 12.56 34.36
CA ARG A 2 10.59 12.25 32.95
C ARG A 2 10.01 10.90 32.40
N GLY A 3 9.64 9.95 33.25
CA GLY A 3 9.19 8.64 32.83
C GLY A 3 7.75 8.57 32.32
N MET A 4 6.84 9.47 32.73
CA MET A 4 5.45 9.47 32.29
C MET A 4 5.29 9.99 30.85
N GLY A 5 6.09 10.98 30.45
CA GLY A 5 6.07 11.52 29.09
C GLY A 5 6.60 10.53 28.04
N PHE A 6 7.64 9.74 28.38
CA PHE A 6 8.22 8.75 27.50
C PHE A 6 7.26 7.55 27.24
N ARG A 7 6.59 7.05 28.26
CA ARG A 7 5.60 5.96 28.14
C ARG A 7 4.41 6.37 27.28
N SER A 8 3.92 7.61 27.42
CA SER A 8 2.80 8.12 26.60
C SER A 8 3.21 8.35 25.13
N ALA A 9 4.43 8.81 24.86
CA ALA A 9 4.96 8.96 23.51
C ALA A 9 5.15 7.59 22.82
N MET A 10 5.72 6.63 23.55
CA MET A 10 5.89 5.24 23.08
C MET A 10 4.54 4.59 22.74
N SER A 11 3.54 4.74 23.59
CA SER A 11 2.20 4.20 23.38
C SER A 11 1.53 4.80 22.14
N ARG A 12 1.68 6.10 21.90
CA ARG A 12 1.15 6.76 20.68
C ARG A 12 1.84 6.29 19.43
N ALA A 13 3.16 6.14 19.46
CA ALA A 13 3.93 5.62 18.34
C ALA A 13 3.49 4.19 18.00
N LEU A 14 3.35 3.32 19.02
CA LEU A 14 2.90 1.95 18.83
C LEU A 14 1.50 1.88 18.21
N VAL A 15 0.56 2.66 18.71
CA VAL A 15 -0.82 2.71 18.19
C VAL A 15 -0.83 3.15 16.72
N LEU A 16 -0.05 4.18 16.35
CA LEU A 16 0.03 4.65 14.98
C LEU A 16 0.70 3.62 14.06
N THR A 17 1.73 2.91 14.53
CA THR A 17 2.37 1.85 13.75
C THR A 17 1.41 0.68 13.52
N VAL A 18 0.68 0.24 14.54
CA VAL A 18 -0.34 -0.81 14.39
C VAL A 18 -1.42 -0.37 13.41
N LEU A 19 -1.88 0.88 13.51
CA LEU A 19 -2.86 1.42 12.58
C LEU A 19 -2.33 1.44 11.13
N ALA A 20 -1.07 1.85 10.92
CA ALA A 20 -0.46 1.84 9.58
C ALA A 20 -0.38 0.42 9.00
N VAL A 21 -0.01 -0.57 9.82
CA VAL A 21 -0.01 -1.99 9.42
C VAL A 21 -1.42 -2.47 9.09
N LEU A 22 -2.43 -2.14 9.90
CA LEU A 22 -3.83 -2.51 9.64
C LEU A 22 -4.36 -1.88 8.36
N VAL A 23 -4.10 -0.60 8.12
CA VAL A 23 -4.46 0.07 6.86
C VAL A 23 -3.77 -0.60 5.68
N GLY A 24 -2.47 -0.90 5.79
CA GLY A 24 -1.74 -1.63 4.76
C GLY A 24 -2.31 -3.01 4.49
N ALA A 25 -2.70 -3.76 5.54
CA ALA A 25 -3.29 -5.09 5.41
C ALA A 25 -4.68 -5.05 4.73
N VAL A 26 -5.53 -4.09 5.10
CA VAL A 26 -6.83 -3.89 4.43
C VAL A 26 -6.63 -3.54 2.96
N CYS A 27 -5.69 -2.62 2.66
CA CYS A 27 -5.36 -2.29 1.28
C CYS A 27 -4.80 -3.50 0.50
N ALA A 28 -4.01 -4.38 1.13
CA ALA A 28 -3.51 -5.61 0.52
C ALA A 28 -4.64 -6.55 0.12
N LEU A 29 -5.62 -6.75 1.02
CA LEU A 29 -6.82 -7.55 0.73
C LEU A 29 -7.61 -6.96 -0.43
N LEU A 30 -7.83 -5.64 -0.43
CA LEU A 30 -8.52 -4.96 -1.53
C LEU A 30 -7.73 -5.08 -2.83
N TRP A 31 -6.41 -4.90 -2.80
CA TRP A 31 -5.55 -5.03 -3.96
C TRP A 31 -5.63 -6.42 -4.58
N ALA A 32 -5.53 -7.47 -3.77
CA ALA A 32 -5.63 -8.85 -4.26
C ALA A 32 -7.00 -9.18 -4.85
N ASN A 33 -8.10 -8.55 -4.36
CA ASN A 33 -9.45 -8.82 -4.85
C ASN A 33 -9.89 -7.92 -6.02
N LEU A 34 -9.38 -6.69 -6.11
CA LEU A 34 -9.78 -5.75 -7.16
C LEU A 34 -8.92 -5.88 -8.43
N THR A 35 -7.72 -6.45 -8.31
CA THR A 35 -6.82 -6.60 -9.45
C THR A 35 -7.30 -7.71 -10.37
N VAL A 36 -7.52 -7.37 -11.64
CA VAL A 36 -7.71 -8.36 -12.70
C VAL A 36 -6.32 -8.78 -13.18
N LEU A 37 -6.03 -10.07 -13.05
CA LEU A 37 -4.74 -10.63 -13.45
C LEU A 37 -4.84 -11.23 -14.85
N PRO A 38 -3.84 -10.99 -15.74
CA PRO A 38 -3.76 -11.66 -17.03
C PRO A 38 -3.77 -13.17 -16.87
N VAL A 39 -4.51 -13.83 -17.74
CA VAL A 39 -4.68 -15.28 -17.73
C VAL A 39 -3.96 -15.87 -18.95
N TRP A 40 -3.31 -16.99 -18.72
CA TRP A 40 -2.69 -17.81 -19.78
C TRP A 40 -3.45 -19.11 -19.92
N THR A 41 -3.85 -19.44 -21.15
CA THR A 41 -4.56 -20.70 -21.46
C THR A 41 -3.56 -21.73 -21.94
N VAL A 42 -3.59 -22.91 -21.35
CA VAL A 42 -2.74 -24.04 -21.76
C VAL A 42 -3.39 -24.73 -22.96
N MET A 43 -2.69 -24.72 -24.09
CA MET A 43 -3.14 -25.34 -25.34
C MET A 43 -2.92 -26.87 -25.33
N ALA A 44 -3.57 -27.57 -26.26
CA ALA A 44 -3.52 -29.03 -26.36
C ALA A 44 -2.11 -29.58 -26.66
N ASP A 45 -1.22 -28.74 -27.20
CA ASP A 45 0.18 -29.04 -27.49
C ASP A 45 1.13 -28.75 -26.32
N GLY A 46 0.58 -28.30 -25.16
CA GLY A 46 1.34 -27.96 -23.98
C GLY A 46 1.95 -26.55 -24.00
N HIS A 47 1.70 -25.75 -25.03
CA HIS A 47 2.08 -24.33 -25.05
C HIS A 47 1.04 -23.49 -24.29
N ALA A 48 1.50 -22.42 -23.64
CA ALA A 48 0.63 -21.47 -22.99
C ALA A 48 0.57 -20.18 -23.80
N GLU A 49 -0.63 -19.75 -24.16
CA GLU A 49 -0.86 -18.48 -24.86
C GLU A 49 -1.52 -17.46 -23.94
N ALA A 50 -1.06 -16.22 -24.04
CA ALA A 50 -1.67 -15.10 -23.34
C ALA A 50 -2.98 -14.71 -24.03
N THR A 51 -4.02 -14.42 -23.26
CA THR A 51 -5.27 -13.88 -23.79
C THR A 51 -5.04 -12.51 -24.43
N ASP A 52 -5.81 -12.16 -25.46
CA ASP A 52 -5.70 -10.87 -26.19
C ASP A 52 -5.81 -9.65 -25.27
N THR A 53 -6.51 -9.76 -24.12
CA THR A 53 -6.67 -8.71 -23.12
C THR A 53 -5.47 -8.57 -22.17
N ALA A 54 -4.51 -9.48 -22.21
CA ALA A 54 -3.38 -9.54 -21.27
C ALA A 54 -2.60 -8.20 -21.20
N HIS A 55 -2.44 -7.53 -22.35
CA HIS A 55 -1.74 -6.22 -22.39
C HIS A 55 -2.41 -5.14 -21.53
N THR A 56 -3.73 -5.10 -21.48
CA THR A 56 -4.49 -4.14 -20.68
C THR A 56 -4.50 -4.53 -19.19
N GLU A 57 -4.52 -5.82 -18.92
CA GLU A 57 -4.58 -6.37 -17.57
C GLU A 57 -3.25 -6.25 -16.82
N PHE A 58 -2.10 -6.19 -17.51
CA PHE A 58 -0.79 -5.94 -16.89
C PHE A 58 -0.74 -4.62 -16.10
N PHE A 59 -1.50 -3.60 -16.51
CA PHE A 59 -1.57 -2.32 -15.80
C PHE A 59 -2.49 -2.33 -14.59
N SER A 60 -3.42 -3.29 -14.51
CA SER A 60 -4.43 -3.36 -13.44
C SER A 60 -3.81 -3.41 -12.04
N ALA A 61 -2.77 -4.21 -11.84
CA ALA A 61 -2.11 -4.34 -10.54
C ALA A 61 -1.50 -3.02 -10.07
N ASN A 62 -0.77 -2.32 -10.94
CA ASN A 62 -0.16 -1.02 -10.60
C ASN A 62 -1.20 0.08 -10.41
N PHE A 63 -2.26 0.07 -11.22
CA PHE A 63 -3.36 1.03 -11.10
C PHE A 63 -4.07 0.92 -9.74
N TRP A 64 -4.55 -0.29 -9.39
CA TRP A 64 -5.24 -0.50 -8.13
C TRP A 64 -4.34 -0.27 -6.92
N PHE A 65 -3.06 -0.68 -6.99
CA PHE A 65 -2.10 -0.34 -5.94
C PHE A 65 -1.98 1.17 -5.75
N SER A 66 -1.92 1.95 -6.84
CA SER A 66 -1.79 3.41 -6.78
C SER A 66 -3.05 4.07 -6.21
N VAL A 67 -4.25 3.61 -6.60
CA VAL A 67 -5.52 4.10 -6.04
C VAL A 67 -5.60 3.84 -4.53
N LEU A 68 -5.26 2.63 -4.11
CA LEU A 68 -5.24 2.25 -2.70
C LEU A 68 -4.15 3.00 -1.92
N ALA A 69 -3.01 3.30 -2.57
CA ALA A 69 -1.94 4.12 -1.99
C ALA A 69 -2.42 5.53 -1.66
N VAL A 70 -3.25 6.14 -2.51
CA VAL A 70 -3.86 7.44 -2.21
C VAL A 70 -4.77 7.35 -0.98
N GLY A 71 -5.71 6.40 -0.97
CA GLY A 71 -6.64 6.23 0.14
C GLY A 71 -5.95 5.88 1.46
N GLY A 72 -5.05 4.89 1.43
CA GLY A 72 -4.29 4.43 2.60
C GLY A 72 -3.33 5.51 3.12
N GLY A 73 -2.64 6.21 2.24
CA GLY A 73 -1.77 7.33 2.59
C GLY A 73 -2.53 8.46 3.27
N LEU A 74 -3.69 8.87 2.71
CA LEU A 74 -4.56 9.88 3.34
C LEU A 74 -5.04 9.43 4.72
N ALA A 75 -5.48 8.19 4.89
CA ALA A 75 -5.93 7.66 6.18
C ALA A 75 -4.81 7.73 7.23
N ILE A 76 -3.59 7.30 6.88
CA ILE A 76 -2.41 7.37 7.76
C ILE A 76 -2.07 8.84 8.08
N GLY A 77 -2.08 9.72 7.08
CA GLY A 77 -1.80 11.15 7.23
C GLY A 77 -2.76 11.82 8.19
N ILE A 78 -4.07 11.57 8.04
CA ILE A 78 -5.12 12.11 8.92
C ILE A 78 -4.92 11.59 10.36
N ALA A 79 -4.70 10.29 10.53
CA ALA A 79 -4.49 9.69 11.85
C ALA A 79 -3.24 10.25 12.54
N ALA A 80 -2.14 10.40 11.80
CA ALA A 80 -0.91 11.00 12.30
C ALA A 80 -1.13 12.46 12.71
N TRP A 81 -1.79 13.25 11.85
CA TRP A 81 -2.09 14.65 12.16
C TRP A 81 -2.93 14.79 13.41
N VAL A 82 -4.05 14.08 13.51
CA VAL A 82 -4.95 14.17 14.70
C VAL A 82 -4.21 13.83 15.99
N ARG A 83 -3.28 12.86 15.95
CA ARG A 83 -2.55 12.39 17.14
C ARG A 83 -1.29 13.19 17.47
N LEU A 84 -0.66 13.81 16.47
CA LEU A 84 0.69 14.39 16.58
C LEU A 84 0.76 15.89 16.24
N ARG A 85 -0.37 16.58 15.99
CA ARG A 85 -0.40 18.00 15.57
C ARG A 85 0.37 18.96 16.51
N THR A 86 0.56 18.58 17.76
CA THR A 86 1.30 19.37 18.75
C THR A 86 2.81 19.13 18.74
N ALA A 87 3.29 18.16 17.97
CA ALA A 87 4.72 17.81 17.93
C ALA A 87 5.55 18.70 16.96
N GLY A 88 4.88 19.57 16.18
CA GLY A 88 5.55 20.46 15.24
C GLY A 88 6.08 19.74 13.98
N TRP A 89 7.20 20.20 13.42
CA TRP A 89 7.78 19.67 12.17
C TRP A 89 8.08 18.16 12.15
N PRO A 90 8.42 17.46 13.27
CA PRO A 90 8.65 16.02 13.24
C PRO A 90 7.45 15.20 12.78
N VAL A 91 6.23 15.77 12.84
CA VAL A 91 5.01 15.09 12.35
C VAL A 91 5.16 14.61 10.91
N ALA A 92 5.74 15.43 10.03
CA ALA A 92 5.92 15.08 8.63
C ALA A 92 6.82 13.83 8.46
N LEU A 93 7.94 13.76 9.17
CA LEU A 93 8.87 12.63 9.11
C LEU A 93 8.25 11.35 9.69
N ILE A 94 7.55 11.47 10.82
CA ILE A 94 6.86 10.34 11.44
C ILE A 94 5.77 9.82 10.50
N THR A 95 4.99 10.71 9.90
CA THR A 95 3.95 10.36 8.93
C THR A 95 4.55 9.65 7.71
N ALA A 96 5.68 10.14 7.19
CA ALA A 96 6.39 9.49 6.09
C ALA A 96 6.81 8.06 6.46
N GLY A 97 7.40 7.87 7.64
CA GLY A 97 7.79 6.55 8.13
C GLY A 97 6.59 5.59 8.28
N LEU A 98 5.47 6.07 8.82
CA LEU A 98 4.24 5.28 8.94
C LEU A 98 3.66 4.90 7.57
N ALA A 99 3.70 5.82 6.60
CA ALA A 99 3.25 5.56 5.24
C ALA A 99 4.13 4.51 4.53
N VAL A 100 5.44 4.54 4.74
CA VAL A 100 6.35 3.49 4.25
C VAL A 100 5.98 2.14 4.85
N ILE A 101 5.73 2.05 6.16
CA ILE A 101 5.29 0.81 6.82
C ILE A 101 3.98 0.31 6.22
N GLY A 102 2.97 1.17 6.08
CA GLY A 102 1.69 0.81 5.49
C GLY A 102 1.82 0.33 4.04
N GLY A 103 2.57 1.06 3.21
CA GLY A 103 2.81 0.72 1.81
C GLY A 103 3.57 -0.61 1.63
N LEU A 104 4.62 -0.84 2.42
CA LEU A 104 5.36 -2.10 2.41
C LEU A 104 4.51 -3.28 2.89
N THR A 105 3.66 -3.06 3.90
CA THR A 105 2.71 -4.07 4.38
C THR A 105 1.71 -4.41 3.28
N CYS A 106 1.15 -3.41 2.59
CA CYS A 106 0.24 -3.60 1.47
C CYS A 106 0.91 -4.40 0.35
N TRP A 107 2.10 -4.01 -0.05
CA TRP A 107 2.85 -4.67 -1.11
C TRP A 107 3.14 -6.13 -0.76
N TRP A 108 3.86 -6.36 0.36
CA TRP A 108 4.29 -7.70 0.74
C TRP A 108 3.10 -8.64 1.00
N LEU A 109 2.11 -8.20 1.78
CA LEU A 109 0.95 -9.01 2.11
C LEU A 109 0.08 -9.28 0.88
N GLY A 110 -0.06 -8.30 -0.03
CA GLY A 110 -0.81 -8.47 -1.27
C GLY A 110 -0.18 -9.52 -2.20
N GLU A 111 1.15 -9.54 -2.33
CA GLU A 111 1.85 -10.58 -3.10
C GLU A 111 1.70 -11.98 -2.44
N VAL A 112 1.66 -12.06 -1.11
CA VAL A 112 1.46 -13.33 -0.38
C VAL A 112 0.02 -13.85 -0.51
N ILE A 113 -0.98 -12.95 -0.49
CA ILE A 113 -2.40 -13.32 -0.65
C ILE A 113 -2.74 -13.66 -2.10
N GLY A 114 -2.04 -13.03 -3.04
CA GLY A 114 -2.22 -13.26 -4.47
C GLY A 114 -1.94 -14.69 -4.90
N PRO A 115 -2.21 -15.03 -6.18
CA PRO A 115 -1.89 -16.34 -6.71
C PRO A 115 -0.40 -16.62 -6.54
N GLY A 116 -0.07 -17.84 -6.12
CA GLY A 116 1.30 -18.30 -5.92
C GLY A 116 2.18 -18.26 -7.19
N PRO A 117 3.41 -18.74 -7.15
CA PRO A 117 4.37 -18.65 -8.25
C PRO A 117 3.80 -19.22 -9.57
N PHE A 118 3.79 -18.39 -10.61
CA PHE A 118 3.24 -18.74 -11.92
C PHE A 118 3.88 -20.00 -12.54
N PRO A 119 5.22 -20.18 -12.50
CA PRO A 119 5.86 -21.35 -13.11
C PRO A 119 5.41 -22.69 -12.51
N GLU A 120 5.20 -22.73 -11.19
CA GLU A 120 4.76 -23.94 -10.48
C GLU A 120 3.31 -24.29 -10.83
N ARG A 121 2.43 -23.28 -10.94
CA ARG A 121 1.04 -23.48 -11.33
C ARG A 121 0.89 -23.86 -12.80
N LEU A 122 1.72 -23.27 -13.66
CA LEU A 122 1.75 -23.63 -15.08
C LEU A 122 2.23 -25.07 -15.29
N ALA A 123 3.24 -25.50 -14.54
CA ALA A 123 3.76 -26.87 -14.62
C ALA A 123 2.74 -27.94 -14.14
N ALA A 124 1.80 -27.56 -13.29
CA ALA A 124 0.75 -28.44 -12.79
C ALA A 124 -0.55 -28.38 -13.60
N ALA A 125 -0.65 -27.45 -14.58
CA ALA A 125 -1.84 -27.23 -15.38
C ALA A 125 -1.98 -28.27 -16.50
N VAL A 126 -3.22 -28.60 -16.84
CA VAL A 126 -3.55 -29.49 -17.97
C VAL A 126 -4.12 -28.69 -19.15
N PRO A 127 -4.10 -29.24 -20.37
CA PRO A 127 -4.68 -28.56 -21.53
C PRO A 127 -6.12 -28.11 -21.28
N GLY A 128 -6.39 -26.82 -21.53
CA GLY A 128 -7.67 -26.16 -21.29
C GLY A 128 -7.74 -25.39 -19.96
N ASP A 129 -6.74 -25.50 -19.09
CA ASP A 129 -6.69 -24.73 -17.84
C ASP A 129 -6.30 -23.26 -18.09
N GLU A 130 -6.90 -22.39 -17.30
CA GLU A 130 -6.59 -20.97 -17.25
C GLU A 130 -5.72 -20.66 -16.02
N VAL A 131 -4.47 -20.22 -16.27
CA VAL A 131 -3.50 -19.93 -15.21
C VAL A 131 -3.25 -18.42 -15.12
N PRO A 132 -3.78 -17.73 -14.09
CA PRO A 132 -3.49 -16.31 -13.89
C PRO A 132 -2.03 -16.11 -13.49
N ILE A 133 -1.41 -15.00 -13.90
CA ILE A 133 -0.06 -14.65 -13.47
C ILE A 133 -0.03 -14.30 -11.96
N ALA A 134 1.16 -14.28 -11.37
CA ALA A 134 1.32 -13.85 -10.00
C ALA A 134 0.99 -12.36 -9.83
N LEU A 135 0.31 -12.00 -8.74
CA LEU A 135 0.12 -10.60 -8.38
C LEU A 135 1.48 -9.99 -7.99
N ARG A 136 1.94 -9.01 -8.76
CA ARG A 136 3.22 -8.33 -8.52
C ARG A 136 3.09 -6.84 -8.76
N LEU A 137 3.79 -6.08 -7.92
CA LEU A 137 3.98 -4.66 -8.15
C LEU A 137 5.15 -4.47 -9.13
N SER A 138 4.85 -4.17 -10.39
CA SER A 138 5.88 -3.98 -11.43
C SER A 138 6.64 -2.66 -11.28
N THR A 139 6.06 -1.69 -10.60
CA THR A 139 6.61 -0.34 -10.45
C THR A 139 6.75 0.03 -8.98
N PRO A 140 7.90 -0.28 -8.32
CA PRO A 140 8.12 0.01 -6.90
C PRO A 140 8.02 1.49 -6.53
N SER A 141 8.23 2.42 -7.51
CA SER A 141 8.03 3.86 -7.29
C SER A 141 6.58 4.22 -6.91
N ALA A 142 5.60 3.35 -7.16
CA ALA A 142 4.23 3.53 -6.69
C ALA A 142 4.13 3.61 -5.16
N LEU A 143 5.10 3.06 -4.41
CA LEU A 143 5.22 3.26 -2.96
C LEU A 143 5.38 4.73 -2.57
N ALA A 144 5.96 5.56 -3.44
CA ALA A 144 6.07 6.99 -3.18
C ALA A 144 4.72 7.67 -3.03
N ILE A 145 3.66 7.16 -3.68
CA ILE A 145 2.29 7.70 -3.60
C ILE A 145 1.79 7.63 -2.14
N TRP A 146 2.08 6.54 -1.42
CA TRP A 146 1.75 6.41 0.01
C TRP A 146 2.35 7.55 0.82
N VAL A 147 3.64 7.82 0.60
CA VAL A 147 4.36 8.85 1.34
C VAL A 147 3.88 10.23 0.98
N PHE A 148 3.73 10.54 -0.32
CA PHE A 148 3.27 11.84 -0.76
C PHE A 148 1.88 12.19 -0.25
N THR A 149 0.92 11.28 -0.38
CA THR A 149 -0.46 11.52 0.07
C THR A 149 -0.56 11.62 1.59
N ALA A 150 0.19 10.80 2.33
CA ALA A 150 0.21 10.87 3.78
C ALA A 150 0.81 12.19 4.28
N VAL A 151 1.96 12.60 3.74
CA VAL A 151 2.67 13.83 4.17
C VAL A 151 1.95 15.09 3.70
N ALA A 152 1.22 15.04 2.59
CA ALA A 152 0.40 16.16 2.12
C ALA A 152 -0.62 16.62 3.18
N VAL A 153 -1.18 15.68 3.97
CA VAL A 153 -2.18 16.01 5.01
C VAL A 153 -1.62 16.96 6.08
N PRO A 154 -0.54 16.63 6.81
CA PRO A 154 0.00 17.54 7.82
C PRO A 154 0.55 18.83 7.23
N LEU A 155 1.11 18.81 6.01
CA LEU A 155 1.58 20.03 5.34
C LEU A 155 0.42 20.95 4.98
N PHE A 156 -0.64 20.42 4.40
CA PHE A 156 -1.84 21.20 4.06
C PHE A 156 -2.55 21.73 5.31
N ALA A 157 -2.72 20.88 6.33
CA ALA A 157 -3.33 21.30 7.58
C ALA A 157 -2.50 22.38 8.32
N ALA A 158 -1.18 22.31 8.24
CA ALA A 158 -0.29 23.34 8.80
C ALA A 158 -0.37 24.67 8.03
N SER A 159 -0.58 24.63 6.71
CA SER A 159 -0.72 25.85 5.90
C SER A 159 -2.05 26.60 6.12
N LEU A 160 -3.08 25.90 6.58
CA LEU A 160 -4.39 26.47 6.92
C LEU A 160 -4.49 26.94 8.38
N GLY A 161 -3.49 26.63 9.21
CA GLY A 161 -3.44 27.08 10.60
C GLY A 161 -3.34 28.60 10.67
N PRO A 162 -3.94 29.26 11.72
CA PRO A 162 -3.76 30.68 11.90
C PRO A 162 -2.27 31.01 12.02
N GLU A 163 -1.80 31.98 11.25
CA GLU A 163 -0.47 32.56 11.45
C GLU A 163 -0.41 33.05 12.90
N VAL A 164 0.35 32.31 13.73
CA VAL A 164 0.73 32.85 15.03
C VAL A 164 1.61 34.03 14.73
N ALA A 165 1.01 35.21 14.76
CA ALA A 165 1.73 36.47 14.65
C ALA A 165 2.91 36.42 15.63
N ARG A 166 4.11 36.29 15.09
CA ARG A 166 5.34 36.47 15.87
C ARG A 166 5.43 37.96 16.15
N ALA A 167 4.86 38.38 17.27
CA ALA A 167 5.16 39.64 17.88
C ALA A 167 6.45 39.52 18.70
#